data_66ae7264224b2cc8f1ab6ae49c72200c
#
_entry.id   66ae7264224b2cc8f1ab6ae49c72200c
#
_cell.length_a   1.000
_cell.length_b   1.000
_cell.length_c   1.000
_cell.angle_alpha   90.00
_cell.angle_beta   90.00
_cell.angle_gamma   90.00
#
_symmetry.space_group_name_H-M   'P 1'
#
loop_
_entity.id
_entity.type
_entity.pdbx_description
1 polymer ?
#
loop_
_entity_poly.entity_id
_entity_poly.type
_entity_poly.pdbx_seq_one_letter_code
_entity_poly.pdbx_strand_id
1 'polypeptide(L)'
;MADLKALKNRISATRSNAKIFHAQELIATSRITRAQARTAAQAPYAQEIVNVLSAVAGATNMTHPLLADRSNPKRAAVLIITSDRGMCGGYNHNVLKACDELCEMLKEHGTEPVLYVMGAKGIAHYSFHDHHLAGQWSGFSMNPEYENLKSPLEHLLDSYLTGSGGTLSAPDGSEIAGCDAIYLVYTTFRSMLSQIPTVRRMIPIEPVYDDDPITLGEDLLSDPTDSDSLSPEYEFEPDAEELLDKLLPRYITTRVFAAALESAASECAARRTAMKAATAVSYTHLRAHETRGNL
;
A
#
# COMPACT_ATOMS: atom_id res chain seq x y z
N MET A 1 -41.64 29.12 -16.45
CA MET A 1 -41.00 28.31 -17.53
C MET A 1 -39.51 28.06 -17.34
N ALA A 2 -38.74 29.01 -16.79
CA ALA A 2 -37.30 28.78 -16.47
C ALA A 2 -37.08 27.65 -15.46
N ASP A 3 -37.95 27.56 -14.44
CA ASP A 3 -37.86 26.58 -13.37
C ASP A 3 -38.07 25.12 -13.85
N LEU A 4 -39.01 24.91 -14.78
CA LEU A 4 -39.27 23.58 -15.38
C LEU A 4 -38.09 23.11 -16.24
N LYS A 5 -37.41 23.97 -16.98
CA LYS A 5 -36.22 23.65 -17.78
C LYS A 5 -35.05 23.30 -16.89
N ALA A 6 -34.85 24.06 -15.77
CA ALA A 6 -33.81 23.77 -14.80
C ALA A 6 -34.03 22.39 -14.13
N LEU A 7 -35.28 22.05 -13.78
CA LEU A 7 -35.63 20.76 -13.22
C LEU A 7 -35.37 19.61 -14.18
N LYS A 8 -35.78 19.75 -15.46
CA LYS A 8 -35.51 18.74 -16.49
C LYS A 8 -34.00 18.51 -16.67
N ASN A 9 -33.21 19.57 -16.67
CA ASN A 9 -31.76 19.47 -16.77
C ASN A 9 -31.14 18.74 -15.55
N ARG A 10 -31.62 19.00 -14.35
CA ARG A 10 -31.19 18.29 -13.13
C ARG A 10 -31.54 16.81 -13.17
N ILE A 11 -32.76 16.46 -13.59
CA ILE A 11 -33.19 15.06 -13.76
C ILE A 11 -32.30 14.35 -14.79
N SER A 12 -32.05 14.99 -15.94
CA SER A 12 -31.19 14.42 -17.00
C SER A 12 -29.75 14.20 -16.49
N ALA A 13 -29.18 15.19 -15.81
CA ALA A 13 -27.84 15.09 -15.23
C ALA A 13 -27.77 13.98 -14.17
N THR A 14 -28.74 13.91 -13.23
CA THR A 14 -28.78 12.85 -12.20
C THR A 14 -28.89 11.46 -12.82
N ARG A 15 -29.72 11.30 -13.87
CA ARG A 15 -29.87 10.04 -14.61
C ARG A 15 -28.56 9.63 -15.30
N SER A 16 -27.84 10.58 -15.89
CA SER A 16 -26.52 10.31 -16.50
C SER A 16 -25.49 9.93 -15.46
N ASN A 17 -25.44 10.65 -14.33
CA ASN A 17 -24.54 10.33 -13.22
C ASN A 17 -24.80 8.94 -12.64
N ALA A 18 -26.08 8.55 -12.45
CA ALA A 18 -26.44 7.21 -12.00
C ALA A 18 -25.88 6.11 -12.90
N LYS A 19 -25.95 6.30 -14.23
CA LYS A 19 -25.36 5.35 -15.20
C LYS A 19 -23.84 5.26 -15.07
N ILE A 20 -23.17 6.41 -14.88
CA ILE A 20 -21.72 6.48 -14.73
C ILE A 20 -21.31 5.75 -13.43
N PHE A 21 -21.99 6.03 -12.32
CA PHE A 21 -21.70 5.38 -11.03
C PHE A 21 -21.90 3.87 -11.10
N HIS A 22 -22.98 3.41 -11.71
CA HIS A 22 -23.21 1.97 -11.90
C HIS A 22 -22.13 1.33 -12.78
N ALA A 23 -21.71 1.97 -13.88
CA ALA A 23 -20.63 1.48 -14.70
C ALA A 23 -19.29 1.40 -13.93
N GLN A 24 -18.99 2.40 -13.11
CA GLN A 24 -17.79 2.41 -12.26
C GLN A 24 -17.84 1.32 -11.18
N GLU A 25 -19.02 1.04 -10.62
CA GLU A 25 -19.22 -0.09 -9.69
C GLU A 25 -18.87 -1.43 -10.34
N LEU A 26 -19.35 -1.68 -11.57
CA LEU A 26 -19.07 -2.91 -12.30
C LEU A 26 -17.58 -3.07 -12.64
N ILE A 27 -16.94 -1.98 -13.09
CA ILE A 27 -15.50 -1.96 -13.38
C ILE A 27 -14.70 -2.26 -12.11
N ALA A 28 -15.04 -1.61 -10.99
CA ALA A 28 -14.38 -1.84 -9.72
C ALA A 28 -14.53 -3.30 -9.27
N THR A 29 -15.71 -3.89 -9.39
CA THR A 29 -15.97 -5.30 -9.05
C THR A 29 -15.07 -6.25 -9.84
N SER A 30 -14.97 -6.07 -11.16
CA SER A 30 -14.08 -6.88 -12.01
C SER A 30 -12.59 -6.75 -11.61
N ARG A 31 -12.17 -5.55 -11.21
CA ARG A 31 -10.78 -5.29 -10.81
C ARG A 31 -10.41 -5.91 -9.46
N ILE A 32 -11.35 -5.97 -8.51
CA ILE A 32 -11.12 -6.64 -7.22
C ILE A 32 -10.73 -8.10 -7.45
N THR A 33 -11.53 -8.82 -8.25
CA THR A 33 -11.25 -10.24 -8.55
C THR A 33 -9.87 -10.45 -9.17
N ARG A 34 -9.45 -9.54 -10.07
CA ARG A 34 -8.11 -9.60 -10.68
C ARG A 34 -7.01 -9.29 -9.66
N ALA A 35 -7.20 -8.29 -8.79
CA ALA A 35 -6.23 -7.95 -7.76
C ALA A 35 -6.06 -9.11 -6.79
N GLN A 36 -7.15 -9.73 -6.31
CA GLN A 36 -7.12 -10.90 -5.44
C GLN A 36 -6.40 -12.09 -6.10
N ALA A 37 -6.70 -12.38 -7.37
CA ALA A 37 -6.02 -13.44 -8.10
C ALA A 37 -4.51 -13.20 -8.20
N ARG A 38 -4.06 -11.95 -8.39
CA ARG A 38 -2.65 -11.58 -8.42
C ARG A 38 -2.00 -11.73 -7.04
N THR A 39 -2.68 -11.29 -5.99
CA THR A 39 -2.20 -11.45 -4.62
C THR A 39 -2.03 -12.94 -4.29
N ALA A 40 -3.01 -13.77 -4.60
CA ALA A 40 -2.94 -15.22 -4.40
C ALA A 40 -1.79 -15.87 -5.21
N ALA A 41 -1.55 -15.41 -6.44
CA ALA A 41 -0.46 -15.91 -7.27
C ALA A 41 0.94 -15.55 -6.75
N GLN A 42 1.08 -14.45 -5.98
CA GLN A 42 2.34 -14.03 -5.38
C GLN A 42 2.62 -14.71 -4.03
N ALA A 43 1.60 -15.24 -3.36
CA ALA A 43 1.72 -15.82 -2.03
C ALA A 43 2.80 -16.93 -1.93
N PRO A 44 2.84 -17.94 -2.83
CA PRO A 44 3.82 -19.01 -2.73
C PRO A 44 5.27 -18.49 -2.81
N TYR A 45 5.52 -17.52 -3.70
CA TYR A 45 6.85 -16.92 -3.84
C TYR A 45 7.25 -16.12 -2.60
N ALA A 46 6.34 -15.34 -2.05
CA ALA A 46 6.57 -14.57 -0.83
C ALA A 46 6.86 -15.49 0.37
N GLN A 47 6.11 -16.59 0.49
CA GLN A 47 6.31 -17.58 1.55
C GLN A 47 7.67 -18.27 1.41
N GLU A 48 8.06 -18.65 0.20
CA GLU A 48 9.35 -19.33 -0.02
C GLU A 48 10.54 -18.41 0.32
N ILE A 49 10.48 -17.12 -0.02
CA ILE A 49 11.51 -16.16 0.39
C ILE A 49 11.60 -16.09 1.93
N VAL A 50 10.48 -16.06 2.64
CA VAL A 50 10.46 -16.06 4.11
C VAL A 50 11.07 -17.33 4.66
N ASN A 51 10.73 -18.51 4.12
CA ASN A 51 11.26 -19.80 4.55
C ASN A 51 12.79 -19.84 4.39
N VAL A 52 13.29 -19.41 3.23
CA VAL A 52 14.74 -19.38 2.95
C VAL A 52 15.45 -18.38 3.88
N LEU A 53 14.90 -17.18 4.07
CA LEU A 53 15.48 -16.18 4.99
C LEU A 53 15.51 -16.68 6.43
N SER A 54 14.45 -17.34 6.90
CA SER A 54 14.39 -17.93 8.24
C SER A 54 15.43 -19.04 8.42
N ALA A 55 15.62 -19.89 7.42
CA ALA A 55 16.62 -20.94 7.43
C ALA A 55 18.05 -20.37 7.47
N VAL A 56 18.34 -19.35 6.65
CA VAL A 56 19.65 -18.68 6.63
C VAL A 56 19.92 -17.94 7.93
N ALA A 57 18.92 -17.22 8.49
CA ALA A 57 19.04 -16.51 9.74
C ALA A 57 19.26 -17.47 10.95
N GLY A 58 18.64 -18.65 10.92
CA GLY A 58 18.83 -19.67 11.94
C GLY A 58 20.19 -20.37 11.90
N ALA A 59 20.85 -20.40 10.74
CA ALA A 59 22.14 -21.07 10.54
C ALA A 59 23.35 -20.20 10.94
N THR A 60 23.20 -18.89 11.11
CA THR A 60 24.32 -17.96 11.31
C THR A 60 23.96 -16.82 12.27
N ASN A 61 24.88 -16.51 13.21
CA ASN A 61 24.82 -15.28 14.03
C ASN A 61 25.24 -14.07 13.19
N MET A 62 24.40 -13.67 12.23
CA MET A 62 24.79 -12.66 11.24
C MET A 62 24.38 -11.23 11.64
N THR A 63 25.31 -10.32 11.46
CA THR A 63 25.09 -8.88 11.48
C THR A 63 25.04 -8.37 10.04
N HIS A 64 23.82 -8.21 9.51
CA HIS A 64 23.61 -7.56 8.20
C HIS A 64 23.08 -6.13 8.40
N PRO A 65 23.50 -5.13 7.60
CA PRO A 65 23.03 -3.74 7.74
C PRO A 65 21.50 -3.58 7.71
N LEU A 66 20.78 -4.40 6.93
CA LEU A 66 19.31 -4.35 6.83
C LEU A 66 18.58 -5.01 8.01
N LEU A 67 19.30 -5.79 8.84
CA LEU A 67 18.77 -6.43 10.05
C LEU A 67 19.17 -5.67 11.32
N ALA A 68 20.25 -4.89 11.25
CA ALA A 68 20.80 -4.19 12.41
C ALA A 68 19.94 -2.98 12.79
N ASP A 69 19.43 -2.97 14.02
CA ASP A 69 18.76 -1.79 14.58
C ASP A 69 19.79 -0.67 14.83
N ARG A 70 19.52 0.49 14.25
CA ARG A 70 20.32 1.69 14.56
C ARG A 70 19.86 2.26 15.88
N SER A 71 20.74 2.30 16.87
CA SER A 71 20.45 2.65 18.26
C SER A 71 19.89 4.07 18.47
N ASN A 72 19.90 4.94 17.47
CA ASN A 72 19.32 6.28 17.54
C ASN A 72 18.95 6.78 16.12
N PRO A 73 17.82 6.31 15.57
CA PRO A 73 17.41 6.69 14.22
C PRO A 73 17.05 8.19 14.19
N LYS A 74 17.72 8.97 13.36
CA LYS A 74 17.47 10.40 13.21
C LYS A 74 16.45 10.71 12.12
N ARG A 75 16.40 9.88 11.08
CA ARG A 75 15.52 10.08 9.92
C ARG A 75 14.84 8.77 9.54
N ALA A 76 13.55 8.81 9.27
CA ALA A 76 12.78 7.66 8.82
C ALA A 76 12.08 7.95 7.49
N ALA A 77 12.34 7.13 6.49
CA ALA A 77 11.58 7.15 5.24
C ALA A 77 10.19 6.57 5.47
N VAL A 78 9.15 7.31 5.09
CA VAL A 78 7.76 6.87 5.18
C VAL A 78 7.20 6.77 3.76
N LEU A 79 7.08 5.54 3.25
CA LEU A 79 6.46 5.25 1.97
C LEU A 79 4.96 5.06 2.16
N ILE A 80 4.15 5.95 1.56
CA ILE A 80 2.70 5.86 1.61
C ILE A 80 2.12 5.46 0.25
N ILE A 81 1.17 4.50 0.26
CA ILE A 81 0.46 4.05 -0.94
C ILE A 81 -0.96 4.60 -0.93
N THR A 82 -1.25 5.50 -1.87
CA THR A 82 -2.56 6.13 -2.11
C THR A 82 -3.09 5.81 -3.51
N SER A 83 -4.30 6.26 -3.83
CA SER A 83 -4.85 6.06 -5.17
C SER A 83 -4.43 7.16 -6.16
N ASP A 84 -4.44 6.80 -7.45
CA ASP A 84 -4.31 7.80 -8.53
C ASP A 84 -5.64 8.49 -8.83
N ARG A 85 -6.76 7.79 -8.64
CA ARG A 85 -8.11 8.26 -8.98
C ARG A 85 -8.96 8.42 -7.74
N GLY A 86 -9.83 9.42 -7.75
CA GLY A 86 -10.83 9.64 -6.70
C GLY A 86 -12.00 8.65 -6.73
N MET A 87 -13.08 9.05 -6.06
CA MET A 87 -14.34 8.29 -5.94
C MET A 87 -14.17 6.92 -5.25
N CYS A 88 -13.23 6.81 -4.34
CA CYS A 88 -12.95 5.62 -3.53
C CYS A 88 -13.34 5.79 -2.05
N GLY A 89 -14.38 6.58 -1.78
CA GLY A 89 -14.87 6.81 -0.40
C GLY A 89 -13.79 7.37 0.52
N GLY A 90 -13.67 6.83 1.71
CA GLY A 90 -12.69 7.21 2.73
C GLY A 90 -11.28 6.64 2.55
N TYR A 91 -11.02 5.85 1.51
CA TYR A 91 -9.76 5.13 1.32
C TYR A 91 -8.52 6.02 1.49
N ASN A 92 -8.41 7.11 0.70
CA ASN A 92 -7.26 8.01 0.79
C ASN A 92 -7.21 8.75 2.13
N HIS A 93 -8.35 9.22 2.62
CA HIS A 93 -8.40 9.94 3.89
C HIS A 93 -7.88 9.07 5.04
N ASN A 94 -8.29 7.82 5.09
CA ASN A 94 -7.90 6.91 6.17
C ASN A 94 -6.40 6.58 6.14
N VAL A 95 -5.82 6.32 4.96
CA VAL A 95 -4.39 6.01 4.85
C VAL A 95 -3.52 7.25 5.08
N LEU A 96 -3.97 8.44 4.64
CA LEU A 96 -3.29 9.71 4.93
C LEU A 96 -3.29 9.99 6.44
N LYS A 97 -4.44 9.83 7.11
CA LYS A 97 -4.53 9.98 8.55
C LYS A 97 -3.57 9.05 9.30
N ALA A 98 -3.51 7.78 8.92
CA ALA A 98 -2.57 6.84 9.53
C ALA A 98 -1.09 7.22 9.30
N CYS A 99 -0.79 7.83 8.13
CA CYS A 99 0.55 8.36 7.85
C CYS A 99 0.87 9.57 8.71
N ASP A 100 -0.07 10.49 8.89
CA ASP A 100 0.11 11.69 9.72
C ASP A 100 0.32 11.30 11.19
N GLU A 101 -0.47 10.34 11.71
CA GLU A 101 -0.30 9.78 13.07
C GLU A 101 1.08 9.13 13.24
N LEU A 102 1.57 8.38 12.25
CA LEU A 102 2.94 7.84 12.26
C LEU A 102 3.98 8.95 12.27
N CYS A 103 3.83 9.97 11.45
CA CYS A 103 4.77 11.09 11.37
C CYS A 103 4.83 11.88 12.69
N GLU A 104 3.72 12.07 13.37
CA GLU A 104 3.67 12.69 14.70
C GLU A 104 4.41 11.83 15.72
N MET A 105 4.13 10.52 15.78
CA MET A 105 4.81 9.59 16.67
C MET A 105 6.34 9.57 16.44
N LEU A 106 6.80 9.56 15.19
CA LEU A 106 8.23 9.61 14.87
C LEU A 106 8.88 10.90 15.38
N LYS A 107 8.23 12.04 15.20
CA LYS A 107 8.72 13.34 15.70
C LYS A 107 8.81 13.37 17.22
N GLU A 108 7.82 12.82 17.93
CA GLU A 108 7.84 12.69 19.39
C GLU A 108 9.03 11.88 19.88
N HIS A 109 9.46 10.86 19.10
CA HIS A 109 10.66 10.06 19.39
C HIS A 109 11.97 10.70 18.88
N GLY A 110 11.92 11.92 18.37
CA GLY A 110 13.10 12.64 17.87
C GLY A 110 13.58 12.19 16.50
N THR A 111 12.74 11.46 15.74
CA THR A 111 13.03 10.98 14.37
C THR A 111 12.32 11.86 13.35
N GLU A 112 13.05 12.42 12.38
CA GLU A 112 12.50 13.21 11.29
C GLU A 112 11.83 12.29 10.24
N PRO A 113 10.51 12.41 9.96
CA PRO A 113 9.87 11.66 8.89
C PRO A 113 10.18 12.29 7.53
N VAL A 114 10.59 11.46 6.58
CA VAL A 114 10.86 11.83 5.18
C VAL A 114 9.82 11.14 4.30
N LEU A 115 8.96 11.93 3.64
CA LEU A 115 7.81 11.42 2.91
C LEU A 115 8.14 10.98 1.49
N TYR A 116 7.75 9.77 1.15
CA TYR A 116 7.75 9.17 -0.17
C TYR A 116 6.33 8.75 -0.52
N VAL A 117 5.80 9.19 -1.65
CA VAL A 117 4.38 9.01 -1.96
C VAL A 117 4.15 8.29 -3.27
N MET A 118 3.40 7.20 -3.22
CA MET A 118 2.84 6.52 -4.38
C MET A 118 1.36 6.85 -4.51
N GLY A 119 0.94 7.34 -5.69
CA GLY A 119 -0.43 7.70 -6.01
C GLY A 119 -0.71 9.19 -6.04
N ALA A 120 -1.37 9.62 -7.12
CA ALA A 120 -1.61 11.04 -7.41
C ALA A 120 -2.42 11.78 -6.34
N LYS A 121 -3.27 11.07 -5.57
CA LYS A 121 -4.09 11.70 -4.53
C LYS A 121 -3.29 12.06 -3.28
N GLY A 122 -2.34 11.23 -2.88
CA GLY A 122 -1.41 11.55 -1.80
C GLY A 122 -0.44 12.66 -2.20
N ILE A 123 0.11 12.60 -3.41
CA ILE A 123 0.97 13.66 -3.96
C ILE A 123 0.24 15.00 -3.92
N ALA A 124 -0.98 15.08 -4.45
CA ALA A 124 -1.77 16.31 -4.43
C ALA A 124 -2.09 16.80 -3.02
N HIS A 125 -2.36 15.88 -2.08
CA HIS A 125 -2.64 16.22 -0.68
C HIS A 125 -1.44 16.89 0.00
N TYR A 126 -0.28 16.25 -0.04
CA TYR A 126 0.91 16.77 0.62
C TYR A 126 1.48 18.02 -0.08
N SER A 127 1.42 18.08 -1.42
CA SER A 127 1.80 19.30 -2.16
C SER A 127 0.90 20.49 -1.84
N PHE A 128 -0.39 20.26 -1.60
CA PHE A 128 -1.32 21.33 -1.21
C PHE A 128 -1.03 21.88 0.19
N HIS A 129 -0.45 21.07 1.07
CA HIS A 129 -0.07 21.47 2.43
C HIS A 129 1.41 21.87 2.54
N ASP A 130 2.07 22.13 1.42
CA ASP A 130 3.49 22.55 1.34
C ASP A 130 4.48 21.58 2.03
N HIS A 131 4.11 20.28 2.10
CA HIS A 131 5.02 19.25 2.58
C HIS A 131 6.02 18.86 1.50
N HIS A 132 7.30 18.84 1.86
CA HIS A 132 8.35 18.36 0.97
C HIS A 132 8.24 16.85 0.78
N LEU A 133 8.21 16.38 -0.48
CA LEU A 133 8.23 14.99 -0.85
C LEU A 133 9.61 14.62 -1.39
N ALA A 134 10.29 13.69 -0.74
CA ALA A 134 11.59 13.20 -1.17
C ALA A 134 11.50 12.28 -2.41
N GLY A 135 10.32 11.70 -2.66
CA GLY A 135 10.04 10.94 -3.88
C GLY A 135 8.54 10.82 -4.12
N GLN A 136 8.17 10.82 -5.41
CA GLN A 136 6.77 10.75 -5.81
C GLN A 136 6.60 9.92 -7.09
N TRP A 137 5.62 9.01 -7.07
CA TRP A 137 5.30 8.12 -8.20
C TRP A 137 3.80 7.96 -8.33
N SER A 138 3.29 7.86 -9.55
CA SER A 138 1.85 7.72 -9.80
C SER A 138 1.58 7.00 -11.12
N GLY A 139 0.31 6.66 -11.36
CA GLY A 139 -0.16 6.07 -12.60
C GLY A 139 -0.41 4.56 -12.55
N PHE A 140 -0.04 3.87 -11.47
CA PHE A 140 -0.11 2.42 -11.35
C PHE A 140 -0.89 1.90 -10.12
N SER A 141 -1.55 2.77 -9.34
CA SER A 141 -2.22 2.37 -8.08
C SER A 141 -3.22 1.23 -8.23
N MET A 142 -3.96 1.18 -9.33
CA MET A 142 -4.99 0.15 -9.59
C MET A 142 -4.45 -1.13 -10.25
N ASN A 143 -3.25 -1.09 -10.77
CA ASN A 143 -2.60 -2.21 -11.46
C ASN A 143 -1.08 -2.11 -11.26
N PRO A 144 -0.60 -2.28 -10.02
CA PRO A 144 0.84 -2.25 -9.77
C PRO A 144 1.52 -3.42 -10.46
N GLU A 145 2.66 -3.15 -11.08
CA GLU A 145 3.56 -4.14 -11.66
C GLU A 145 4.91 -4.05 -10.95
N TYR A 146 5.65 -5.14 -10.93
CA TYR A 146 6.94 -5.21 -10.25
C TYR A 146 7.90 -4.11 -10.76
N GLU A 147 7.88 -3.87 -12.07
CA GLU A 147 8.73 -2.85 -12.71
C GLU A 147 8.42 -1.42 -12.24
N ASN A 148 7.15 -1.14 -11.90
CA ASN A 148 6.76 0.17 -11.36
C ASN A 148 7.35 0.46 -9.99
N LEU A 149 7.67 -0.59 -9.21
CA LEU A 149 8.18 -0.47 -7.85
C LEU A 149 9.71 -0.51 -7.80
N LYS A 150 10.37 -0.93 -8.86
CA LYS A 150 11.82 -1.09 -8.92
C LYS A 150 12.56 0.21 -8.57
N SER A 151 12.31 1.27 -9.32
CA SER A 151 12.96 2.57 -9.08
C SER A 151 12.65 3.16 -7.69
N PRO A 152 11.38 3.18 -7.19
CA PRO A 152 11.10 3.60 -5.83
C PRO A 152 11.86 2.82 -4.76
N LEU A 153 11.95 1.51 -4.92
CA LEU A 153 12.56 0.64 -3.91
C LEU A 153 14.09 0.67 -3.96
N GLU A 154 14.70 0.73 -5.13
CA GLU A 154 16.13 0.94 -5.28
C GLU A 154 16.53 2.24 -4.56
N HIS A 155 15.81 3.34 -4.79
CA HIS A 155 16.08 4.61 -4.12
C HIS A 155 15.91 4.54 -2.59
N LEU A 156 14.87 3.87 -2.10
CA LEU A 156 14.65 3.70 -0.65
C LEU A 156 15.73 2.85 0.00
N LEU A 157 16.18 1.77 -0.66
CA LEU A 157 17.27 0.93 -0.18
C LEU A 157 18.58 1.70 -0.15
N ASP A 158 18.90 2.46 -1.21
CA ASP A 158 20.09 3.31 -1.25
C ASP A 158 20.05 4.38 -0.16
N SER A 159 18.86 4.97 0.08
CA SER A 159 18.66 5.93 1.17
C SER A 159 18.94 5.33 2.54
N TYR A 160 18.51 4.09 2.79
CA TYR A 160 18.79 3.40 4.04
C TYR A 160 20.27 3.01 4.18
N LEU A 161 20.88 2.49 3.11
CA LEU A 161 22.30 2.12 3.13
C LEU A 161 23.21 3.34 3.36
N THR A 162 22.87 4.47 2.76
CA THR A 162 23.56 5.76 2.96
C THR A 162 23.42 6.25 4.40
N GLY A 163 22.25 6.07 5.02
CA GLY A 163 21.96 6.52 6.39
C GLY A 163 21.87 8.03 6.55
N SER A 164 21.41 8.48 7.71
CA SER A 164 21.21 9.92 8.02
C SER A 164 22.49 10.75 8.05
N GLY A 165 23.65 10.11 8.07
CA GLY A 165 24.97 10.78 8.03
C GLY A 165 25.53 11.01 6.62
N GLY A 166 24.94 10.42 5.58
CA GLY A 166 25.35 10.56 4.18
C GLY A 166 24.30 11.28 3.34
N THR A 167 24.68 11.64 2.12
CA THR A 167 23.78 12.27 1.13
C THR A 167 23.64 11.40 -0.12
N LEU A 168 22.47 11.44 -0.74
CA LEU A 168 22.19 10.80 -2.03
C LEU A 168 21.31 11.72 -2.89
N SER A 169 21.26 11.45 -4.18
CA SER A 169 20.38 12.19 -5.10
C SER A 169 18.95 11.66 -5.01
N ALA A 170 17.99 12.54 -4.74
CA ALA A 170 16.57 12.24 -4.81
C ALA A 170 16.12 12.01 -6.26
N PRO A 171 14.93 11.41 -6.49
CA PRO A 171 14.38 11.19 -7.83
C PRO A 171 14.17 12.47 -8.65
N ASP A 172 14.06 13.62 -8.01
CA ASP A 172 13.96 14.94 -8.65
C ASP A 172 15.34 15.59 -8.94
N GLY A 173 16.43 14.93 -8.56
CA GLY A 173 17.80 15.40 -8.72
C GLY A 173 18.33 16.30 -7.59
N SER A 174 17.54 16.56 -6.55
CA SER A 174 17.99 17.26 -5.35
C SER A 174 18.87 16.35 -4.48
N GLU A 175 19.76 16.96 -3.67
CA GLU A 175 20.52 16.20 -2.68
C GLU A 175 19.72 16.09 -1.37
N ILE A 176 19.55 14.88 -0.89
CA ILE A 176 18.88 14.58 0.38
C ILE A 176 19.75 13.71 1.27
N ALA A 177 19.63 13.85 2.57
CA ALA A 177 20.27 12.94 3.50
C ALA A 177 19.52 11.59 3.52
N GLY A 178 20.25 10.50 3.70
CA GLY A 178 19.67 9.17 3.79
C GLY A 178 18.83 8.96 5.06
N CYS A 179 18.29 7.77 5.23
CA CYS A 179 17.36 7.40 6.31
C CYS A 179 17.88 6.23 7.12
N ASP A 180 17.46 6.15 8.39
CA ASP A 180 17.88 5.11 9.34
C ASP A 180 16.81 4.03 9.53
N ALA A 181 15.59 4.30 9.07
CA ALA A 181 14.47 3.35 9.08
C ALA A 181 13.57 3.57 7.87
N ILE A 182 12.85 2.53 7.46
CA ILE A 182 11.85 2.61 6.40
C ILE A 182 10.52 2.06 6.93
N TYR A 183 9.47 2.88 6.84
CA TYR A 183 8.10 2.52 7.16
C TYR A 183 7.26 2.50 5.88
N LEU A 184 6.31 1.57 5.85
CA LEU A 184 5.32 1.46 4.78
C LEU A 184 3.93 1.71 5.36
N VAL A 185 3.19 2.64 4.75
CA VAL A 185 1.81 2.95 5.10
C VAL A 185 0.92 2.60 3.90
N TYR A 186 0.03 1.64 4.09
CA TYR A 186 -0.80 1.11 3.03
C TYR A 186 -2.16 0.67 3.57
N THR A 187 -3.04 0.13 2.72
CA THR A 187 -4.33 -0.37 3.16
C THR A 187 -4.44 -1.86 2.91
N THR A 188 -4.56 -2.64 3.98
CA THR A 188 -4.78 -4.09 3.94
C THR A 188 -6.22 -4.40 3.53
N PHE A 189 -6.38 -5.36 2.64
CA PHE A 189 -7.68 -5.85 2.21
C PHE A 189 -8.16 -6.97 3.13
N ARG A 190 -9.13 -6.69 4.02
CA ARG A 190 -9.77 -7.72 4.86
C ARG A 190 -11.02 -8.30 4.21
N SER A 191 -11.85 -7.42 3.66
CA SER A 191 -13.09 -7.82 2.98
C SER A 191 -13.59 -6.71 2.05
N MET A 192 -14.65 -6.99 1.30
CA MET A 192 -15.33 -5.99 0.46
C MET A 192 -15.88 -4.79 1.24
N LEU A 193 -16.09 -4.92 2.54
CA LEU A 193 -16.63 -3.88 3.42
C LEU A 193 -15.58 -3.29 4.36
N SER A 194 -14.50 -4.02 4.62
CA SER A 194 -13.46 -3.63 5.57
C SER A 194 -12.10 -3.53 4.90
N GLN A 195 -11.55 -2.33 4.85
CA GLN A 195 -10.21 -2.02 4.40
C GLN A 195 -9.52 -1.27 5.55
N ILE A 196 -8.38 -1.76 6.01
CA ILE A 196 -7.71 -1.28 7.22
C ILE A 196 -6.40 -0.60 6.84
N PRO A 197 -6.23 0.71 7.13
CA PRO A 197 -4.92 1.35 7.02
C PRO A 197 -3.93 0.65 7.95
N THR A 198 -2.78 0.30 7.43
CA THR A 198 -1.76 -0.47 8.13
C THR A 198 -0.43 0.24 8.01
N VAL A 199 0.28 0.35 9.12
CA VAL A 199 1.64 0.85 9.20
C VAL A 199 2.55 -0.33 9.50
N ARG A 200 3.60 -0.51 8.69
CA ARG A 200 4.61 -1.55 8.91
C ARG A 200 6.01 -0.96 8.83
N ARG A 201 6.86 -1.33 9.78
CA ARG A 201 8.30 -1.10 9.69
C ARG A 201 8.87 -2.14 8.73
N MET A 202 9.54 -1.66 7.68
CA MET A 202 10.11 -2.52 6.65
C MET A 202 11.59 -2.77 6.88
N ILE A 203 12.30 -1.75 7.33
CA ILE A 203 13.73 -1.79 7.62
C ILE A 203 13.99 -0.97 8.89
N PRO A 204 14.78 -1.46 9.85
CA PRO A 204 15.37 -2.81 9.91
C PRO A 204 14.31 -3.90 9.90
N ILE A 205 14.65 -5.04 9.31
CA ILE A 205 13.77 -6.20 9.27
C ILE A 205 13.77 -6.83 10.65
N GLU A 206 12.63 -6.82 11.33
CA GLU A 206 12.45 -7.57 12.56
C GLU A 206 12.32 -9.06 12.26
N PRO A 207 13.09 -9.93 12.89
CA PRO A 207 12.84 -11.35 12.78
C PRO A 207 11.47 -11.65 13.37
N VAL A 208 10.52 -11.99 12.49
CA VAL A 208 9.16 -12.33 12.92
C VAL A 208 9.22 -13.72 13.53
N TYR A 209 9.16 -13.79 14.85
CA TYR A 209 8.82 -15.02 15.54
C TYR A 209 7.30 -15.24 15.40
N ASP A 210 6.92 -16.06 14.47
CA ASP A 210 5.72 -16.91 14.30
C ASP A 210 4.29 -16.35 14.51
N ASP A 211 4.05 -15.05 14.71
CA ASP A 211 2.70 -14.54 14.99
C ASP A 211 2.08 -13.62 13.90
N ASP A 212 2.76 -13.38 12.80
CA ASP A 212 2.21 -12.58 11.71
C ASP A 212 2.22 -13.42 10.40
N PRO A 213 1.24 -14.31 10.20
CA PRO A 213 1.06 -14.88 8.89
C PRO A 213 0.88 -13.71 7.93
N ILE A 214 1.53 -13.78 6.77
CA ILE A 214 1.14 -12.94 5.63
C ILE A 214 -0.34 -13.24 5.46
N THR A 215 -1.21 -12.43 6.05
CA THR A 215 -2.65 -12.62 5.99
C THR A 215 -3.12 -12.30 4.58
N LEU A 216 -2.87 -13.26 3.70
CA LEU A 216 -3.66 -13.48 2.51
C LEU A 216 -4.97 -14.06 3.04
N GLY A 217 -6.02 -13.26 3.06
CA GLY A 217 -7.35 -13.53 3.53
C GLY A 217 -7.56 -14.85 4.26
N GLU A 218 -8.02 -14.82 5.49
CA GLU A 218 -8.22 -15.94 6.41
C GLU A 218 -8.97 -17.17 5.82
N ASP A 219 -9.51 -17.07 4.61
CA ASP A 219 -10.27 -18.14 3.92
C ASP A 219 -9.38 -19.08 3.07
N LEU A 220 -8.07 -18.91 3.00
CA LEU A 220 -7.19 -19.73 2.15
C LEU A 220 -6.19 -20.59 2.93
N LEU A 221 -6.17 -20.54 4.24
CA LEU A 221 -5.31 -21.39 5.07
C LEU A 221 -6.18 -22.19 6.03
N SER A 222 -6.76 -23.29 5.50
CA SER A 222 -7.22 -24.40 6.32
C SER A 222 -6.01 -25.15 6.88
N ASP A 223 -6.02 -25.31 8.21
CA ASP A 223 -5.25 -26.17 9.09
C ASP A 223 -3.75 -25.88 9.32
N PRO A 224 -3.41 -25.39 10.53
CA PRO A 224 -2.10 -25.57 11.10
C PRO A 224 -2.06 -26.94 11.80
N THR A 225 -2.02 -28.01 11.07
CA THR A 225 -1.68 -29.34 11.59
C THR A 225 -0.37 -29.78 10.97
N ASP A 226 0.67 -29.60 11.72
CA ASP A 226 1.87 -30.36 11.91
C ASP A 226 3.08 -29.45 12.14
N SER A 227 3.23 -29.07 13.43
CA SER A 227 4.45 -28.44 13.95
C SER A 227 5.61 -29.45 14.13
N ASP A 228 5.62 -30.51 13.38
CA ASP A 228 6.68 -31.56 13.41
C ASP A 228 7.30 -31.78 12.02
N SER A 229 7.32 -30.74 11.17
CA SER A 229 8.09 -30.77 9.94
C SER A 229 9.56 -30.57 10.30
N LEU A 230 10.34 -31.64 10.19
CA LEU A 230 11.81 -31.64 10.14
C LEU A 230 12.26 -30.42 9.33
N SER A 231 12.96 -29.50 9.98
CA SER A 231 13.62 -28.38 9.26
C SER A 231 14.49 -28.99 8.17
N PRO A 232 14.26 -28.71 6.89
CA PRO A 232 15.13 -29.23 5.85
C PRO A 232 16.54 -28.71 6.14
N GLU A 233 17.50 -29.61 6.23
CA GLU A 233 18.91 -29.28 6.34
C GLU A 233 19.34 -28.65 5.01
N TYR A 234 19.41 -27.31 4.95
CA TYR A 234 19.85 -26.60 3.76
C TYR A 234 21.38 -26.56 3.72
N GLU A 235 22.00 -27.04 2.67
CA GLU A 235 23.36 -26.66 2.27
C GLU A 235 23.29 -25.36 1.46
N PHE A 236 23.94 -24.30 1.95
CA PHE A 236 23.94 -23.01 1.27
C PHE A 236 25.13 -22.89 0.31
N GLU A 237 24.83 -22.73 -0.98
CA GLU A 237 25.79 -22.34 -2.02
C GLU A 237 25.25 -21.13 -2.78
N PRO A 238 25.91 -19.98 -2.82
CA PRO A 238 27.17 -19.59 -2.18
C PRO A 238 27.01 -19.34 -0.66
N ASP A 239 28.08 -18.81 -0.01
CA ASP A 239 28.10 -18.54 1.43
C ASP A 239 26.84 -17.79 1.90
N ALA A 240 26.37 -18.08 3.10
CA ALA A 240 25.13 -17.55 3.67
C ALA A 240 25.08 -16.01 3.66
N GLU A 241 26.23 -15.34 3.81
CA GLU A 241 26.36 -13.88 3.79
C GLU A 241 26.07 -13.30 2.38
N GLU A 242 26.67 -13.86 1.34
CA GLU A 242 26.43 -13.46 -0.05
C GLU A 242 24.97 -13.75 -0.48
N LEU A 243 24.36 -14.79 0.10
CA LEU A 243 22.98 -15.14 -0.15
C LEU A 243 22.04 -14.10 0.48
N LEU A 244 22.30 -13.65 1.72
CA LEU A 244 21.52 -12.61 2.38
C LEU A 244 21.58 -11.27 1.65
N ASP A 245 22.75 -10.85 1.20
CA ASP A 245 22.91 -9.61 0.42
C ASP A 245 21.99 -9.58 -0.81
N LYS A 246 21.72 -10.73 -1.41
CA LYS A 246 20.86 -10.85 -2.60
C LYS A 246 19.37 -11.06 -2.25
N LEU A 247 19.10 -11.75 -1.14
CA LEU A 247 17.73 -12.11 -0.75
C LEU A 247 17.00 -11.00 -0.01
N LEU A 248 17.68 -10.26 0.88
CA LEU A 248 17.04 -9.21 1.68
C LEU A 248 16.40 -8.09 0.82
N PRO A 249 17.08 -7.54 -0.21
CA PRO A 249 16.43 -6.58 -1.12
C PRO A 249 15.24 -7.18 -1.86
N ARG A 250 15.33 -8.45 -2.26
CA ARG A 250 14.20 -9.15 -2.91
C ARG A 250 13.01 -9.36 -1.97
N TYR A 251 13.29 -9.71 -0.71
CA TYR A 251 12.28 -9.82 0.32
C TYR A 251 11.52 -8.50 0.50
N ILE A 252 12.24 -7.39 0.69
CA ILE A 252 11.64 -6.05 0.85
C ILE A 252 10.79 -5.71 -0.37
N THR A 253 11.32 -5.92 -1.58
CA THR A 253 10.59 -5.66 -2.83
C THR A 253 9.31 -6.49 -2.92
N THR A 254 9.37 -7.77 -2.56
CA THR A 254 8.21 -8.68 -2.56
C THR A 254 7.16 -8.23 -1.56
N ARG A 255 7.57 -7.81 -0.36
CA ARG A 255 6.66 -7.30 0.69
C ARG A 255 5.96 -6.01 0.26
N VAL A 256 6.70 -5.05 -0.32
CA VAL A 256 6.11 -3.80 -0.81
C VAL A 256 5.20 -4.06 -2.02
N PHE A 257 5.56 -5.00 -2.89
CA PHE A 257 4.71 -5.40 -4.01
C PHE A 257 3.40 -6.05 -3.54
N ALA A 258 3.46 -6.94 -2.55
CA ALA A 258 2.27 -7.52 -1.93
C ALA A 258 1.37 -6.43 -1.32
N ALA A 259 1.94 -5.48 -0.56
CA ALA A 259 1.20 -4.35 0.00
C ALA A 259 0.58 -3.45 -1.08
N ALA A 260 1.25 -3.25 -2.22
CA ALA A 260 0.70 -2.51 -3.36
C ALA A 260 -0.49 -3.24 -4.00
N LEU A 261 -0.44 -4.57 -4.11
CA LEU A 261 -1.56 -5.39 -4.60
C LEU A 261 -2.75 -5.37 -3.63
N GLU A 262 -2.51 -5.48 -2.33
CA GLU A 262 -3.56 -5.34 -1.30
C GLU A 262 -4.20 -3.95 -1.32
N SER A 263 -3.38 -2.90 -1.45
CA SER A 263 -3.85 -1.52 -1.61
C SER A 263 -4.71 -1.34 -2.86
N ALA A 264 -4.33 -1.96 -3.99
CA ALA A 264 -5.11 -1.93 -5.22
C ALA A 264 -6.47 -2.64 -5.05
N ALA A 265 -6.50 -3.80 -4.37
CA ALA A 265 -7.74 -4.49 -4.04
C ALA A 265 -8.63 -3.65 -3.11
N SER A 266 -8.05 -3.05 -2.08
CA SER A 266 -8.72 -2.17 -1.12
C SER A 266 -9.29 -0.91 -1.77
N GLU A 267 -8.51 -0.26 -2.64
CA GLU A 267 -8.94 0.89 -3.44
C GLU A 267 -10.16 0.54 -4.31
N CYS A 268 -10.11 -0.61 -4.99
CA CYS A 268 -11.21 -1.07 -5.82
C CYS A 268 -12.46 -1.42 -5.00
N ALA A 269 -12.32 -2.03 -3.82
CA ALA A 269 -13.43 -2.35 -2.93
C ALA A 269 -14.10 -1.08 -2.37
N ALA A 270 -13.30 -0.14 -1.89
CA ALA A 270 -13.78 1.16 -1.42
C ALA A 270 -14.51 1.93 -2.55
N ARG A 271 -13.96 1.92 -3.76
CA ARG A 271 -14.59 2.54 -4.93
C ARG A 271 -15.91 1.87 -5.28
N ARG A 272 -15.98 0.54 -5.30
CA ARG A 272 -17.23 -0.21 -5.53
C ARG A 272 -18.30 0.20 -4.53
N THR A 273 -17.98 0.23 -3.25
CA THR A 273 -18.91 0.59 -2.18
C THR A 273 -19.39 2.04 -2.33
N ALA A 274 -18.48 2.97 -2.60
CA ALA A 274 -18.81 4.38 -2.81
C ALA A 274 -19.72 4.59 -4.05
N MET A 275 -19.41 3.89 -5.15
CA MET A 275 -20.20 4.00 -6.39
C MET A 275 -21.59 3.36 -6.23
N LYS A 276 -21.69 2.24 -5.53
CA LYS A 276 -22.99 1.61 -5.18
C LYS A 276 -23.86 2.57 -4.36
N ALA A 277 -23.29 3.21 -3.35
CA ALA A 277 -24.00 4.20 -2.53
C ALA A 277 -24.43 5.42 -3.37
N ALA A 278 -23.55 5.96 -4.21
CA ALA A 278 -23.86 7.07 -5.10
C ALA A 278 -24.97 6.75 -6.11
N THR A 279 -24.98 5.52 -6.64
CA THR A 279 -26.05 5.01 -7.52
C THR A 279 -27.39 4.99 -6.78
N ALA A 280 -27.43 4.44 -5.57
CA ALA A 280 -28.65 4.38 -4.76
C ALA A 280 -29.21 5.78 -4.45
N VAL A 281 -28.35 6.70 -4.03
CA VAL A 281 -28.73 8.11 -3.76
C VAL A 281 -29.27 8.79 -5.04
N SER A 282 -28.64 8.55 -6.19
CA SER A 282 -29.10 9.10 -7.47
C SER A 282 -30.51 8.62 -7.82
N TYR A 283 -30.83 7.35 -7.60
CA TYR A 283 -32.19 6.83 -7.82
C TYR A 283 -33.20 7.41 -6.83
N THR A 284 -32.83 7.62 -5.58
CA THR A 284 -33.69 8.27 -4.58
C THR A 284 -34.06 9.70 -5.03
N HIS A 285 -33.08 10.46 -5.52
CA HIS A 285 -33.32 11.80 -6.06
C HIS A 285 -34.21 11.79 -7.29
N LEU A 286 -34.00 10.85 -8.23
CA LEU A 286 -34.87 10.72 -9.40
C LEU A 286 -36.31 10.41 -9.02
N ARG A 287 -36.55 9.48 -8.08
CA ARG A 287 -37.89 9.14 -7.60
C ARG A 287 -38.59 10.33 -6.91
N ALA A 288 -37.87 11.12 -6.11
CA ALA A 288 -38.41 12.33 -5.47
C ALA A 288 -38.84 13.41 -6.49
N HIS A 289 -38.19 13.47 -7.64
CA HIS A 289 -38.54 14.43 -8.70
C HIS A 289 -39.66 13.90 -9.61
N GLU A 290 -39.81 12.60 -9.81
CA GLU A 290 -40.91 11.98 -10.55
C GLU A 290 -42.26 12.17 -9.81
N THR A 291 -42.29 12.05 -8.49
CA THR A 291 -43.48 12.32 -7.66
C THR A 291 -43.93 13.77 -7.69
N ARG A 292 -42.99 14.74 -7.80
CA ARG A 292 -43.33 16.16 -7.94
C ARG A 292 -43.75 16.56 -9.34
N GLY A 293 -43.39 15.78 -10.37
CA GLY A 293 -43.76 16.04 -11.75
C GLY A 293 -45.15 15.48 -12.15
N ASN A 294 -45.72 14.62 -11.29
CA ASN A 294 -47.05 14.02 -11.47
C ASN A 294 -48.16 14.70 -10.63
N LEU A 295 -47.86 15.80 -9.94
CA LEU A 295 -48.80 16.72 -9.32
C LEU A 295 -48.87 18.00 -10.16
#